data_3177d6d3ea03ae98407bc522f87a1a81
#
_entry.id   3177d6d3ea03ae98407bc522f87a1a81
#
_cell.length_a   1.000
_cell.length_b   1.000
_cell.length_c   1.000
_cell.angle_alpha   90.00
_cell.angle_beta   90.00
_cell.angle_gamma   90.00
#
_symmetry.space_group_name_H-M   'P 1'
#
loop_
_entity.id
_entity.type
_entity.pdbx_description
1 polymer ?
#
loop_
_entity_poly.entity_id
_entity_poly.type
_entity_poly.pdbx_seq_one_letter_code
_entity_poly.pdbx_strand_id
1 'polypeptide(L)'
;MLVPKLRWEPSVFDDSSGGSIVLWPYLPCVRMPSEMRPREWDGLALISSADELVSLREEEEQDKGSPGVHVESASASGTTLGMLVRDLHELDVDGPSIPDPERIRLLRHAENARGGMPIYPIEPGIDDEDWADWQSRWADEQVRFRNLVATIGRSRRWAKARKRAIPLVSRSKWASPDLGAAAAVCAAWWLEERIALTEELTDERDMRIASRLRGALSDLRESTINADAILLTPVHQAYLPSLENSLIACESVEKVGREL
;
A
#
# COMPACT_ATOMS: atom_id res chain seq x y z
N MET A 1 2.42 -3.97 -18.20
CA MET A 1 2.14 -2.80 -17.36
C MET A 1 3.29 -1.79 -17.48
N LEU A 2 3.00 -0.49 -17.51
CA LEU A 2 4.01 0.58 -17.54
C LEU A 2 4.19 1.14 -16.13
N VAL A 3 5.42 1.59 -15.81
CA VAL A 3 5.68 2.33 -14.57
C VAL A 3 4.93 3.67 -14.66
N PRO A 4 4.07 4.01 -13.71
CA PRO A 4 3.43 5.32 -13.69
C PRO A 4 4.39 6.43 -13.24
N LYS A 5 3.96 7.68 -13.32
CA LYS A 5 4.67 8.79 -12.67
C LYS A 5 4.62 8.62 -11.16
N LEU A 6 5.79 8.63 -10.52
CA LEU A 6 5.94 8.47 -9.07
C LEU A 6 5.93 9.84 -8.40
N ARG A 7 4.85 10.14 -7.69
CA ARG A 7 4.62 11.45 -7.01
C ARG A 7 4.83 11.31 -5.51
N TRP A 8 5.29 12.39 -4.89
CA TRP A 8 5.47 12.47 -3.44
C TRP A 8 4.30 13.14 -2.74
N GLU A 9 3.58 13.97 -3.46
CA GLU A 9 2.44 14.73 -2.94
C GLU A 9 1.22 13.81 -2.80
N PRO A 10 0.49 13.91 -1.67
CA PRO A 10 -0.79 13.23 -1.51
C PRO A 10 -1.80 13.65 -2.59
N SER A 11 -2.69 12.73 -2.93
CA SER A 11 -3.88 13.03 -3.72
C SER A 11 -5.09 13.11 -2.79
N VAL A 12 -5.92 14.10 -2.97
CA VAL A 12 -7.14 14.29 -2.19
C VAL A 12 -8.34 14.04 -3.08
N PHE A 13 -9.22 13.17 -2.64
CA PHE A 13 -10.51 12.90 -3.25
C PHE A 13 -11.61 13.43 -2.32
N ASP A 14 -12.30 14.49 -2.74
CA ASP A 14 -13.45 15.04 -2.02
C ASP A 14 -14.71 14.25 -2.40
N ASP A 15 -15.36 13.62 -1.42
CA ASP A 15 -16.59 12.88 -1.66
C ASP A 15 -17.78 13.82 -1.79
N SER A 16 -18.65 13.59 -2.76
CA SER A 16 -19.84 14.41 -3.00
C SER A 16 -20.81 14.46 -1.82
N SER A 17 -20.73 13.49 -0.92
CA SER A 17 -21.52 13.43 0.31
C SER A 17 -20.83 14.10 1.51
N GLY A 18 -19.66 14.68 1.31
CA GLY A 18 -18.82 15.35 2.32
C GLY A 18 -17.62 14.52 2.77
N GLY A 19 -16.64 15.17 3.38
CA GLY A 19 -15.37 14.58 3.79
C GLY A 19 -14.42 14.30 2.62
N SER A 20 -13.21 13.90 2.95
CA SER A 20 -12.17 13.64 1.95
C SER A 20 -11.37 12.37 2.25
N ILE A 21 -10.91 11.69 1.20
CA ILE A 21 -9.95 10.60 1.26
C ILE A 21 -8.61 11.15 0.81
N VAL A 22 -7.62 11.08 1.70
CA VAL A 22 -6.26 11.50 1.42
C VAL A 22 -5.43 10.26 1.10
N LEU A 23 -5.11 10.07 -0.17
CA LEU A 23 -4.19 9.02 -0.64
C LEU A 23 -2.76 9.52 -0.44
N TRP A 24 -2.08 9.00 0.58
CA TRP A 24 -0.72 9.39 0.88
C TRP A 24 0.29 8.41 0.26
N PRO A 25 1.12 8.86 -0.72
CA PRO A 25 2.13 8.00 -1.33
C PRO A 25 3.28 7.75 -0.38
N TYR A 26 3.62 6.48 -0.16
CA TYR A 26 4.75 6.07 0.65
C TYR A 26 5.55 4.95 -0.05
N LEU A 27 6.71 4.60 0.50
CA LEU A 27 7.58 3.53 0.03
C LEU A 27 7.56 2.37 1.03
N PRO A 28 7.18 1.15 0.59
CA PRO A 28 7.24 -0.04 1.46
C PRO A 28 8.63 -0.26 2.05
N CYS A 29 8.67 -0.72 3.28
CA CYS A 29 9.88 -1.02 4.04
C CYS A 29 10.82 0.19 4.29
N VAL A 30 10.43 1.41 3.92
CA VAL A 30 11.25 2.63 4.08
C VAL A 30 10.53 3.60 4.99
N ARG A 31 11.23 4.14 5.96
CA ARG A 31 10.72 5.23 6.80
C ARG A 31 10.76 6.54 6.01
N MET A 32 9.59 7.13 5.80
CA MET A 32 9.47 8.38 5.06
C MET A 32 9.99 9.58 5.87
N PRO A 33 10.58 10.60 5.22
CA PRO A 33 10.96 11.85 5.88
C PRO A 33 9.77 12.49 6.62
N SER A 34 10.02 13.06 7.79
CA SER A 34 8.98 13.66 8.64
C SER A 34 8.19 14.76 7.94
N GLU A 35 8.83 15.48 7.03
CA GLU A 35 8.27 16.59 6.25
C GLU A 35 7.27 16.11 5.19
N MET A 36 7.34 14.83 4.80
CA MET A 36 6.44 14.21 3.83
C MET A 36 5.26 13.48 4.50
N ARG A 37 5.26 13.35 5.83
CA ARG A 37 4.24 12.62 6.57
C ARG A 37 2.96 13.44 6.73
N PRO A 38 1.78 12.81 6.60
CA PRO A 38 0.51 13.47 6.90
C PRO A 38 0.45 13.82 8.39
N ARG A 39 -0.20 14.96 8.71
CA ARG A 39 -0.28 15.48 10.08
C ARG A 39 -1.70 15.51 10.63
N GLU A 40 -2.68 15.75 9.77
CA GLU A 40 -4.08 15.95 10.17
C GLU A 40 -4.97 14.96 9.44
N TRP A 41 -5.69 14.15 10.17
CA TRP A 41 -6.64 13.17 9.67
C TRP A 41 -7.48 12.63 10.85
N ASP A 42 -8.70 12.15 10.58
CA ASP A 42 -9.68 11.73 11.58
C ASP A 42 -9.84 10.20 11.65
N GLY A 43 -9.43 9.49 10.60
CA GLY A 43 -9.48 8.02 10.54
C GLY A 43 -8.41 7.46 9.61
N LEU A 44 -8.02 6.20 9.84
CA LEU A 44 -6.99 5.49 9.08
C LEU A 44 -7.62 4.35 8.28
N ALA A 45 -7.41 4.34 6.96
CA ALA A 45 -7.76 3.22 6.09
C ALA A 45 -6.50 2.51 5.62
N LEU A 46 -6.35 1.23 5.92
CA LEU A 46 -5.24 0.41 5.47
C LEU A 46 -5.71 -0.57 4.39
N ILE A 47 -5.03 -0.59 3.24
CA ILE A 47 -5.29 -1.55 2.16
C ILE A 47 -4.70 -2.89 2.58
N SER A 48 -5.43 -3.57 3.43
CA SER A 48 -5.15 -4.88 4.02
C SER A 48 -6.43 -5.43 4.62
N SER A 49 -6.48 -6.73 4.87
CA SER A 49 -7.55 -7.37 5.62
C SER A 49 -7.38 -7.16 7.14
N ALA A 50 -8.41 -7.47 7.92
CA ALA A 50 -8.33 -7.45 9.39
C ALA A 50 -7.26 -8.43 9.91
N ASP A 51 -7.19 -9.63 9.33
CA ASP A 51 -6.18 -10.64 9.72
C ASP A 51 -4.75 -10.17 9.45
N GLU A 52 -4.53 -9.45 8.34
CA GLU A 52 -3.22 -8.86 8.05
C GLU A 52 -2.85 -7.77 9.05
N LEU A 53 -3.80 -7.01 9.59
CA LEU A 53 -3.52 -6.03 10.64
C LEU A 53 -3.10 -6.72 11.94
N VAL A 54 -3.72 -7.85 12.29
CA VAL A 54 -3.29 -8.68 13.41
C VAL A 54 -1.86 -9.18 13.20
N SER A 55 -1.58 -9.76 12.03
CA SER A 55 -0.25 -10.24 11.67
C SER A 55 0.81 -9.12 11.72
N LEU A 56 0.47 -7.92 11.26
CA LEU A 56 1.36 -6.75 11.30
C LEU A 56 1.76 -6.36 12.73
N ARG A 57 0.83 -6.44 13.68
CA ARG A 57 1.09 -6.19 15.11
C ARG A 57 1.97 -7.29 15.72
N GLU A 58 1.71 -8.55 15.37
CA GLU A 58 2.52 -9.69 15.82
C GLU A 58 3.96 -9.62 15.30
N GLU A 59 4.15 -9.29 14.04
CA GLU A 59 5.47 -9.08 13.44
C GLU A 59 6.24 -7.96 14.14
N GLU A 60 5.56 -6.86 14.49
CA GLU A 60 6.18 -5.78 15.25
C GLU A 60 6.64 -6.21 16.65
N GLU A 61 5.82 -7.00 17.36
CA GLU A 61 6.21 -7.52 18.68
C GLU A 61 7.41 -8.51 18.54
N GLN A 62 7.41 -9.32 17.49
CA GLN A 62 8.55 -10.21 17.20
C GLN A 62 9.82 -9.42 16.88
N ASP A 63 9.72 -8.36 16.08
CA ASP A 63 10.88 -7.52 15.72
C ASP A 63 11.45 -6.80 16.94
N LYS A 64 10.62 -6.38 17.92
CA LYS A 64 11.09 -5.83 19.20
C LYS A 64 11.91 -6.84 20.00
N GLY A 65 11.53 -8.11 19.97
CA GLY A 65 12.27 -9.20 20.64
C GLY A 65 13.54 -9.62 19.92
N SER A 66 13.58 -9.49 18.60
CA SER A 66 14.68 -9.89 17.73
C SER A 66 14.79 -8.93 16.53
N PRO A 67 15.38 -7.73 16.73
CA PRO A 67 15.42 -6.70 15.70
C PRO A 67 16.07 -7.17 14.40
N GLY A 68 15.37 -6.94 13.28
CA GLY A 68 15.83 -7.28 11.94
C GLY A 68 15.60 -8.72 11.50
N VAL A 69 15.01 -9.59 12.33
CA VAL A 69 14.79 -11.01 11.99
C VAL A 69 13.97 -11.19 10.71
N HIS A 70 12.97 -10.35 10.51
CA HIS A 70 12.12 -10.41 9.32
C HIS A 70 12.86 -9.91 8.06
N VAL A 71 13.70 -8.90 8.20
CA VAL A 71 14.57 -8.37 7.12
C VAL A 71 15.59 -9.42 6.69
N GLU A 72 16.23 -10.10 7.63
CA GLU A 72 17.19 -11.19 7.35
C GLU A 72 16.49 -12.36 6.66
N SER A 73 15.34 -12.79 7.17
CA SER A 73 14.53 -13.85 6.57
C SER A 73 14.10 -13.51 5.14
N ALA A 74 13.58 -12.29 4.92
CA ALA A 74 13.21 -11.81 3.60
C ALA A 74 14.42 -11.80 2.65
N SER A 75 15.56 -11.27 3.08
CA SER A 75 16.79 -11.18 2.28
C SER A 75 17.31 -12.56 1.84
N ALA A 76 17.17 -13.57 2.70
CA ALA A 76 17.56 -14.95 2.40
C ALA A 76 16.57 -15.64 1.46
N SER A 77 15.34 -15.15 1.37
CA SER A 77 14.32 -15.74 0.51
C SER A 77 14.56 -15.39 -0.96
N GLY A 78 14.18 -16.29 -1.87
CA GLY A 78 14.19 -16.04 -3.31
C GLY A 78 12.98 -15.26 -3.82
N THR A 79 12.25 -14.58 -2.93
CA THR A 79 11.02 -13.86 -3.23
C THR A 79 11.29 -12.46 -3.80
N THR A 80 10.25 -11.81 -4.31
CA THR A 80 10.29 -10.42 -4.75
C THR A 80 10.52 -9.46 -3.58
N LEU A 81 9.98 -9.78 -2.39
CA LEU A 81 10.27 -9.04 -1.16
C LEU A 81 11.76 -9.12 -0.80
N GLY A 82 12.38 -10.28 -0.93
CA GLY A 82 13.83 -10.42 -0.72
C GLY A 82 14.66 -9.61 -1.71
N MET A 83 14.20 -9.45 -2.95
CA MET A 83 14.84 -8.57 -3.94
C MET A 83 14.68 -7.09 -3.54
N LEU A 84 13.49 -6.70 -3.11
CA LEU A 84 13.21 -5.34 -2.61
C LEU A 84 14.15 -4.97 -1.46
N VAL A 85 14.18 -5.80 -0.42
CA VAL A 85 15.01 -5.58 0.77
C VAL A 85 16.49 -5.47 0.42
N ARG A 86 17.03 -6.35 -0.44
CA ARG A 86 18.44 -6.29 -0.87
C ARG A 86 18.78 -5.02 -1.63
N ASP A 87 17.93 -4.62 -2.58
CA ASP A 87 18.16 -3.40 -3.35
C ASP A 87 18.04 -2.13 -2.47
N LEU A 88 17.15 -2.13 -1.45
CA LEU A 88 17.03 -1.03 -0.49
C LEU A 88 18.23 -0.94 0.44
N HIS A 89 18.83 -2.06 0.84
CA HIS A 89 20.06 -2.08 1.65
C HIS A 89 21.26 -1.41 0.97
N GLU A 90 21.26 -1.31 -0.36
CA GLU A 90 22.33 -0.65 -1.12
C GLU A 90 22.20 0.88 -1.15
N LEU A 91 21.12 1.44 -0.59
CA LEU A 91 20.79 2.86 -0.64
C LEU A 91 20.90 3.51 0.75
N ASP A 92 21.26 4.78 0.78
CA ASP A 92 21.25 5.59 2.01
C ASP A 92 19.83 6.10 2.31
N VAL A 93 18.99 5.17 2.81
CA VAL A 93 17.61 5.42 3.24
C VAL A 93 17.38 4.87 4.65
N ASP A 94 16.41 5.40 5.37
CA ASP A 94 15.99 4.88 6.67
C ASP A 94 15.17 3.59 6.47
N GLY A 95 15.85 2.46 6.37
CA GLY A 95 15.31 1.14 6.04
C GLY A 95 16.39 0.25 5.38
N PRO A 96 16.02 -0.95 4.88
CA PRO A 96 14.68 -1.55 4.93
C PRO A 96 14.28 -2.02 6.33
N SER A 97 13.00 -1.93 6.63
CA SER A 97 12.39 -2.44 7.87
C SER A 97 11.17 -3.31 7.55
N ILE A 98 11.06 -4.43 8.24
CA ILE A 98 9.90 -5.32 8.25
C ILE A 98 9.57 -5.61 9.73
N PRO A 99 8.34 -5.39 10.16
CA PRO A 99 7.19 -4.90 9.40
C PRO A 99 7.34 -3.47 8.87
N ASP A 100 6.46 -3.09 7.94
CA ASP A 100 6.51 -1.78 7.26
C ASP A 100 6.45 -0.62 8.26
N PRO A 101 7.49 0.26 8.32
CA PRO A 101 7.62 1.24 9.39
C PRO A 101 6.57 2.35 9.34
N GLU A 102 6.06 2.71 8.15
CA GLU A 102 5.04 3.76 8.04
C GLU A 102 3.65 3.22 8.37
N ARG A 103 3.33 1.98 7.99
CA ARG A 103 2.06 1.34 8.39
C ARG A 103 1.99 1.17 9.91
N ILE A 104 3.06 0.69 10.54
CA ILE A 104 3.16 0.56 11.99
C ILE A 104 3.03 1.93 12.67
N ARG A 105 3.74 2.95 12.17
CA ARG A 105 3.68 4.30 12.75
C ARG A 105 2.27 4.87 12.69
N LEU A 106 1.56 4.73 11.57
CA LEU A 106 0.19 5.22 11.41
C LEU A 106 -0.78 4.45 12.28
N LEU A 107 -0.65 3.12 12.35
CA LEU A 107 -1.47 2.27 13.19
C LEU A 107 -1.33 2.66 14.67
N ARG A 108 -0.09 2.80 15.16
CA ARG A 108 0.17 3.24 16.54
C ARG A 108 -0.31 4.66 16.80
N HIS A 109 -0.21 5.56 15.83
CA HIS A 109 -0.75 6.91 15.98
C HIS A 109 -2.27 6.86 16.16
N ALA A 110 -2.99 6.08 15.37
CA ALA A 110 -4.44 5.92 15.49
C ALA A 110 -4.84 5.28 16.84
N GLU A 111 -4.16 4.22 17.24
CA GLU A 111 -4.43 3.51 18.51
C GLU A 111 -4.15 4.38 19.74
N ASN A 112 -3.09 5.19 19.72
CA ASN A 112 -2.68 6.02 20.85
C ASN A 112 -3.31 7.42 20.85
N ALA A 113 -4.09 7.78 19.84
CA ALA A 113 -4.82 9.04 19.82
C ALA A 113 -5.84 9.08 20.98
N ARG A 114 -6.06 10.27 21.54
CA ARG A 114 -7.03 10.43 22.64
C ARG A 114 -8.44 10.04 22.19
N GLY A 115 -8.95 8.95 22.72
CA GLY A 115 -10.25 8.37 22.35
C GLY A 115 -10.17 7.32 21.26
N GLY A 116 -8.97 7.04 20.75
CA GLY A 116 -8.75 6.18 19.60
C GLY A 116 -9.22 6.83 18.28
N MET A 117 -8.53 6.57 17.19
CA MET A 117 -9.04 6.93 15.86
C MET A 117 -9.56 5.65 15.18
N PRO A 118 -10.68 5.72 14.44
CA PRO A 118 -11.16 4.58 13.68
C PRO A 118 -10.12 4.06 12.68
N ILE A 119 -9.95 2.74 12.66
CA ILE A 119 -9.05 2.03 11.74
C ILE A 119 -9.93 1.12 10.87
N TYR A 120 -9.78 1.23 9.57
CA TYR A 120 -10.56 0.49 8.58
C TYR A 120 -9.67 -0.45 7.78
N PRO A 121 -9.81 -1.77 7.92
CA PRO A 121 -9.23 -2.75 7.00
C PRO A 121 -10.01 -2.73 5.68
N ILE A 122 -9.37 -2.27 4.63
CA ILE A 122 -10.05 -2.02 3.35
C ILE A 122 -10.16 -3.28 2.50
N GLU A 123 -9.22 -4.21 2.54
CA GLU A 123 -9.40 -5.48 1.85
C GLU A 123 -10.43 -6.34 2.58
N PRO A 124 -11.35 -7.01 1.85
CA PRO A 124 -12.29 -7.94 2.46
C PRO A 124 -11.58 -9.09 3.17
N GLY A 125 -12.24 -9.63 4.20
CA GLY A 125 -11.77 -10.83 4.89
C GLY A 125 -11.99 -12.11 4.07
N ILE A 126 -11.47 -13.21 4.59
CA ILE A 126 -11.58 -14.54 3.95
C ILE A 126 -13.04 -15.05 3.88
N ASP A 127 -13.91 -14.53 4.72
CA ASP A 127 -15.33 -14.89 4.78
C ASP A 127 -16.16 -14.23 3.65
N ASP A 128 -15.56 -13.32 2.88
CA ASP A 128 -16.22 -12.67 1.75
C ASP A 128 -16.11 -13.56 0.49
N GLU A 129 -17.24 -14.12 0.07
CA GLU A 129 -17.30 -15.09 -1.03
C GLU A 129 -16.82 -14.50 -2.37
N ASP A 130 -17.17 -13.25 -2.69
CA ASP A 130 -16.77 -12.59 -3.92
C ASP A 130 -15.24 -12.30 -3.92
N TRP A 131 -14.69 -11.96 -2.75
CA TRP A 131 -13.26 -11.76 -2.61
C TRP A 131 -12.47 -13.07 -2.68
N ALA A 132 -13.01 -14.14 -2.11
CA ALA A 132 -12.43 -15.48 -2.20
C ALA A 132 -12.43 -15.98 -3.66
N ASP A 133 -13.49 -15.73 -4.43
CA ASP A 133 -13.53 -16.03 -5.86
C ASP A 133 -12.49 -15.22 -6.64
N TRP A 134 -12.38 -13.92 -6.37
CA TRP A 134 -11.34 -13.07 -6.99
C TRP A 134 -9.93 -13.60 -6.68
N GLN A 135 -9.65 -13.95 -5.43
CA GLN A 135 -8.36 -14.54 -5.00
C GLN A 135 -8.08 -15.86 -5.70
N SER A 136 -9.10 -16.72 -5.86
CA SER A 136 -8.99 -18.00 -6.58
C SER A 136 -8.62 -17.76 -8.04
N ARG A 137 -9.32 -16.86 -8.73
CA ARG A 137 -8.99 -16.48 -10.12
C ARG A 137 -7.58 -15.91 -10.26
N TRP A 138 -7.15 -15.10 -9.31
CA TRP A 138 -5.77 -14.59 -9.30
C TRP A 138 -4.74 -15.72 -9.05
N ALA A 139 -5.01 -16.65 -8.15
CA ALA A 139 -4.15 -17.81 -7.92
C ALA A 139 -4.03 -18.68 -9.19
N ASP A 140 -5.14 -18.90 -9.91
CA ASP A 140 -5.14 -19.60 -11.19
C ASP A 140 -4.27 -18.90 -12.25
N GLU A 141 -4.31 -17.57 -12.31
CA GLU A 141 -3.41 -16.81 -13.20
C GLU A 141 -1.95 -16.97 -12.82
N GLN A 142 -1.60 -17.01 -11.53
CA GLN A 142 -0.22 -17.18 -11.07
C GLN A 142 0.39 -18.51 -11.53
N VAL A 143 -0.38 -19.59 -11.53
CA VAL A 143 0.09 -20.93 -11.91
C VAL A 143 0.06 -21.20 -13.41
N ARG A 144 -0.47 -20.28 -14.23
CA ARG A 144 -0.42 -20.43 -15.70
C ARG A 144 1.02 -20.53 -16.19
N PHE A 145 1.24 -21.43 -17.12
CA PHE A 145 2.58 -21.72 -17.66
C PHE A 145 3.36 -20.46 -18.09
N ARG A 146 2.70 -19.50 -18.74
CA ARG A 146 3.31 -18.20 -19.15
C ARG A 146 3.89 -17.44 -17.96
N ASN A 147 3.20 -17.43 -16.81
CA ASN A 147 3.58 -16.72 -15.61
C ASN A 147 4.69 -17.49 -14.84
N LEU A 148 4.65 -18.82 -14.86
CA LEU A 148 5.72 -19.65 -14.32
C LEU A 148 7.02 -19.46 -15.12
N VAL A 149 6.97 -19.45 -16.44
CA VAL A 149 8.15 -19.18 -17.30
C VAL A 149 8.65 -17.74 -17.09
N ALA A 150 7.75 -16.80 -16.84
CA ALA A 150 8.12 -15.42 -16.54
C ALA A 150 9.04 -15.30 -15.32
N THR A 151 8.97 -16.22 -14.33
CA THR A 151 9.87 -16.18 -13.16
C THR A 151 11.35 -16.27 -13.55
N ILE A 152 11.68 -16.99 -14.62
CA ILE A 152 13.06 -17.17 -15.11
C ILE A 152 13.71 -15.82 -15.52
N GLY A 153 12.91 -14.89 -16.04
CA GLY A 153 13.38 -13.58 -16.48
C GLY A 153 13.26 -12.46 -15.43
N ARG A 154 12.88 -12.78 -14.19
CA ARG A 154 12.56 -11.80 -13.13
C ARG A 154 13.65 -10.76 -12.94
N SER A 155 14.89 -11.16 -12.71
CA SER A 155 15.99 -10.22 -12.45
C SER A 155 16.22 -9.21 -13.59
N ARG A 156 16.06 -9.64 -14.86
CA ARG A 156 16.18 -8.75 -16.00
C ARG A 156 15.01 -7.77 -16.12
N ARG A 157 13.79 -8.24 -15.86
CA ARG A 157 12.61 -7.35 -15.85
C ARG A 157 12.70 -6.35 -14.72
N TRP A 158 13.08 -6.79 -13.52
CA TRP A 158 13.31 -5.94 -12.35
C TRP A 158 14.30 -4.82 -12.67
N ALA A 159 15.50 -5.15 -13.15
CA ALA A 159 16.51 -4.14 -13.50
C ALA A 159 15.99 -3.16 -14.58
N LYS A 160 15.24 -3.66 -15.57
CA LYS A 160 14.63 -2.84 -16.61
C LYS A 160 13.53 -1.93 -16.06
N ALA A 161 12.68 -2.45 -15.16
CA ALA A 161 11.61 -1.69 -14.50
C ALA A 161 12.21 -0.57 -13.65
N ARG A 162 13.20 -0.88 -12.80
CA ARG A 162 13.93 0.10 -11.99
C ARG A 162 14.54 1.22 -12.84
N LYS A 163 15.27 0.86 -13.91
CA LYS A 163 15.85 1.84 -14.82
C LYS A 163 14.81 2.75 -15.48
N ARG A 164 13.64 2.22 -15.81
CA ARG A 164 12.53 3.00 -16.39
C ARG A 164 11.83 3.88 -15.37
N ALA A 165 11.79 3.47 -14.10
CA ALA A 165 11.16 4.21 -13.04
C ALA A 165 11.94 5.47 -12.63
N ILE A 166 13.27 5.42 -12.65
CA ILE A 166 14.13 6.55 -12.22
C ILE A 166 13.70 7.91 -12.84
N PRO A 167 13.53 8.07 -14.16
CA PRO A 167 13.13 9.35 -14.75
C PRO A 167 11.67 9.75 -14.45
N LEU A 168 10.86 8.83 -13.90
CA LEU A 168 9.45 9.06 -13.58
C LEU A 168 9.24 9.51 -12.13
N VAL A 169 10.28 9.48 -11.30
CA VAL A 169 10.23 10.00 -9.93
C VAL A 169 10.17 11.51 -9.96
N SER A 170 9.13 12.07 -9.36
CA SER A 170 8.96 13.52 -9.24
C SER A 170 10.05 14.11 -8.33
N ARG A 171 10.45 15.34 -8.60
CA ARG A 171 11.37 16.07 -7.72
C ARG A 171 10.64 16.54 -6.47
N SER A 172 11.30 16.42 -5.32
CA SER A 172 10.87 17.02 -4.07
C SER A 172 12.09 17.53 -3.33
N LYS A 173 11.97 18.66 -2.61
CA LYS A 173 13.04 19.20 -1.78
C LYS A 173 13.34 18.32 -0.56
N TRP A 174 12.43 17.41 -0.24
CA TRP A 174 12.54 16.50 0.90
C TRP A 174 12.97 15.08 0.49
N ALA A 175 13.07 14.81 -0.80
CA ALA A 175 13.53 13.52 -1.32
C ALA A 175 15.02 13.62 -1.67
N SER A 176 15.85 12.86 -0.95
CA SER A 176 17.26 12.65 -1.32
C SER A 176 17.34 11.87 -2.65
N PRO A 177 18.50 11.89 -3.34
CA PRO A 177 18.71 11.04 -4.50
C PRO A 177 18.47 9.56 -4.22
N ASP A 178 18.90 9.06 -3.04
CA ASP A 178 18.71 7.66 -2.65
C ASP A 178 17.25 7.33 -2.35
N LEU A 179 16.49 8.25 -1.74
CA LEU A 179 15.04 8.08 -1.60
C LEU A 179 14.35 8.02 -2.97
N GLY A 180 14.80 8.81 -3.94
CA GLY A 180 14.35 8.72 -5.34
C GLY A 180 14.69 7.37 -5.98
N ALA A 181 15.89 6.83 -5.72
CA ALA A 181 16.28 5.50 -6.18
C ALA A 181 15.45 4.41 -5.50
N ALA A 182 15.15 4.54 -4.19
CA ALA A 182 14.26 3.63 -3.46
C ALA A 182 12.84 3.61 -4.05
N ALA A 183 12.31 4.78 -4.45
CA ALA A 183 11.02 4.84 -5.16
C ALA A 183 11.02 4.03 -6.45
N ALA A 184 12.11 4.08 -7.22
CA ALA A 184 12.25 3.28 -8.43
C ALA A 184 12.37 1.77 -8.15
N VAL A 185 13.05 1.38 -7.07
CA VAL A 185 13.12 -0.02 -6.59
C VAL A 185 11.74 -0.51 -6.17
N CYS A 186 11.03 0.26 -5.35
CA CYS A 186 9.67 -0.08 -4.91
C CYS A 186 8.69 -0.18 -6.09
N ALA A 187 8.82 0.68 -7.10
CA ALA A 187 8.00 0.58 -8.30
C ALA A 187 8.31 -0.68 -9.12
N ALA A 188 9.57 -1.12 -9.19
CA ALA A 188 9.93 -2.38 -9.84
C ALA A 188 9.35 -3.58 -9.07
N TRP A 189 9.40 -3.55 -7.74
CA TRP A 189 8.75 -4.55 -6.88
C TRP A 189 7.25 -4.63 -7.16
N TRP A 190 6.55 -3.52 -7.12
CA TRP A 190 5.12 -3.43 -7.39
C TRP A 190 4.71 -4.05 -8.73
N LEU A 191 5.51 -3.82 -9.78
CA LEU A 191 5.25 -4.39 -11.10
C LEU A 191 5.45 -5.92 -11.12
N GLU A 192 6.42 -6.45 -10.41
CA GLU A 192 6.66 -7.90 -10.33
C GLU A 192 5.58 -8.60 -9.50
N GLU A 193 5.11 -8.02 -8.40
CA GLU A 193 3.99 -8.55 -7.60
C GLU A 193 2.71 -8.67 -8.43
N ARG A 194 2.50 -7.77 -9.36
CA ARG A 194 1.29 -7.70 -10.17
C ARG A 194 1.42 -8.35 -11.54
N ILE A 195 2.51 -9.07 -11.80
CA ILE A 195 2.78 -9.62 -13.15
C ILE A 195 1.73 -10.64 -13.61
N ALA A 196 1.12 -11.34 -12.68
CA ALA A 196 0.07 -12.32 -12.93
C ALA A 196 -1.35 -11.72 -12.94
N LEU A 197 -1.51 -10.44 -12.50
CA LEU A 197 -2.82 -9.78 -12.54
C LEU A 197 -3.16 -9.38 -13.97
N THR A 198 -4.32 -9.82 -14.44
CA THR A 198 -4.92 -9.34 -15.68
C THR A 198 -5.46 -7.92 -15.47
N GLU A 199 -5.74 -7.21 -16.56
CA GLU A 199 -6.40 -5.90 -16.51
C GLU A 199 -7.76 -6.00 -15.80
N GLU A 200 -8.57 -7.00 -16.17
CA GLU A 200 -9.87 -7.27 -15.55
C GLU A 200 -9.77 -7.47 -14.02
N LEU A 201 -8.89 -8.36 -13.56
CA LEU A 201 -8.68 -8.59 -12.11
C LEU A 201 -8.16 -7.35 -11.39
N THR A 202 -7.36 -6.53 -12.08
CA THR A 202 -6.86 -5.27 -11.54
C THR A 202 -8.01 -4.28 -11.35
N ASP A 203 -8.82 -4.07 -12.38
CA ASP A 203 -9.93 -3.12 -12.36
C ASP A 203 -10.99 -3.53 -11.32
N GLU A 204 -11.33 -4.82 -11.26
CA GLU A 204 -12.28 -5.36 -10.28
C GLU A 204 -11.79 -5.10 -8.84
N ARG A 205 -10.53 -5.42 -8.54
CA ARG A 205 -9.93 -5.13 -7.24
C ARG A 205 -9.92 -3.65 -6.91
N ASP A 206 -9.43 -2.83 -7.83
CA ASP A 206 -9.24 -1.40 -7.59
C ASP A 206 -10.60 -0.70 -7.42
N MET A 207 -11.63 -1.09 -8.17
CA MET A 207 -13.00 -0.59 -8.00
C MET A 207 -13.61 -0.99 -6.66
N ARG A 208 -13.37 -2.23 -6.21
CA ARG A 208 -13.85 -2.68 -4.91
C ARG A 208 -13.15 -1.95 -3.76
N ILE A 209 -11.83 -1.78 -3.84
CA ILE A 209 -11.07 -0.97 -2.86
C ILE A 209 -11.61 0.47 -2.81
N ALA A 210 -11.88 1.08 -3.96
CA ALA A 210 -12.47 2.42 -4.03
C ALA A 210 -13.85 2.49 -3.35
N SER A 211 -14.73 1.53 -3.62
CA SER A 211 -16.06 1.43 -3.00
C SER A 211 -15.97 1.31 -1.48
N ARG A 212 -15.04 0.49 -0.97
CA ARG A 212 -14.80 0.29 0.46
C ARG A 212 -14.17 1.51 1.14
N LEU A 213 -13.28 2.23 0.46
CA LEU A 213 -12.74 3.51 0.96
C LEU A 213 -13.85 4.55 1.13
N ARG A 214 -14.78 4.64 0.18
CA ARG A 214 -15.95 5.52 0.32
C ARG A 214 -16.88 5.07 1.46
N GLY A 215 -17.04 3.76 1.66
CA GLY A 215 -17.79 3.21 2.78
C GLY A 215 -17.16 3.53 4.13
N ALA A 216 -15.83 3.41 4.24
CA ALA A 216 -15.08 3.78 5.43
C ALA A 216 -15.19 5.29 5.73
N LEU A 217 -15.12 6.16 4.70
CA LEU A 217 -15.34 7.59 4.88
C LEU A 217 -16.76 7.91 5.34
N SER A 218 -17.79 7.20 4.82
CA SER A 218 -19.17 7.36 5.27
C SER A 218 -19.35 7.00 6.76
N ASP A 219 -18.80 5.85 7.18
CA ASP A 219 -18.82 5.42 8.59
C ASP A 219 -18.03 6.39 9.49
N LEU A 220 -16.90 6.90 9.02
CA LEU A 220 -16.09 7.88 9.75
C LEU A 220 -16.87 9.17 10.01
N ARG A 221 -17.57 9.71 9.02
CA ARG A 221 -18.40 10.93 9.17
C ARG A 221 -19.53 10.72 10.16
N GLU A 222 -20.19 9.57 10.08
CA GLU A 222 -21.31 9.24 11.00
C GLU A 222 -20.81 9.09 12.45
N SER A 223 -19.68 8.42 12.63
CA SER A 223 -19.14 8.12 13.96
C SER A 223 -18.51 9.33 14.65
N THR A 224 -17.91 10.24 13.89
CA THR A 224 -17.28 11.46 14.41
C THR A 224 -18.21 12.66 14.41
N ILE A 225 -19.40 12.56 13.79
CA ILE A 225 -20.34 13.67 13.55
C ILE A 225 -19.62 14.86 12.87
N ASN A 226 -18.70 14.53 11.96
CA ASN A 226 -17.88 15.50 11.23
C ASN A 226 -18.13 15.34 9.73
N ALA A 227 -18.79 16.34 9.14
CA ALA A 227 -19.09 16.35 7.70
C ALA A 227 -17.81 16.49 6.84
N ASP A 228 -16.78 17.10 7.39
CA ASP A 228 -15.50 17.37 6.72
C ASP A 228 -14.41 16.37 7.15
N ALA A 229 -14.80 15.17 7.62
CA ALA A 229 -13.88 14.16 8.11
C ALA A 229 -12.83 13.77 7.05
N ILE A 230 -11.59 13.59 7.48
CA ILE A 230 -10.45 13.21 6.65
C ILE A 230 -10.07 11.77 6.91
N LEU A 231 -10.22 10.90 5.91
CA LEU A 231 -9.76 9.52 5.92
C LEU A 231 -8.38 9.42 5.27
N LEU A 232 -7.36 9.08 6.05
CA LEU A 232 -6.02 8.87 5.54
C LEU A 232 -5.85 7.44 5.02
N THR A 233 -5.35 7.30 3.81
CA THR A 233 -5.01 6.01 3.19
C THR A 233 -3.56 6.04 2.72
N PRO A 234 -2.61 5.37 3.40
CA PRO A 234 -1.27 5.16 2.87
C PRO A 234 -1.33 4.25 1.64
N VAL A 235 -0.76 4.70 0.54
CA VAL A 235 -0.80 4.00 -0.74
C VAL A 235 0.61 3.85 -1.28
N HIS A 236 0.96 2.65 -1.75
CA HIS A 236 2.20 2.47 -2.48
C HIS A 236 2.29 3.47 -3.65
N GLN A 237 3.42 4.16 -3.77
CA GLN A 237 3.57 5.28 -4.73
C GLN A 237 3.22 4.90 -6.18
N ALA A 238 3.59 3.67 -6.61
CA ALA A 238 3.27 3.18 -7.95
C ALA A 238 1.80 2.73 -8.11
N TYR A 239 1.07 2.54 -7.02
CA TYR A 239 -0.36 2.19 -7.02
C TYR A 239 -1.25 3.44 -7.04
N LEU A 240 -0.76 4.56 -6.55
CA LEU A 240 -1.52 5.79 -6.38
C LEU A 240 -2.35 6.20 -7.61
N PRO A 241 -1.82 6.24 -8.86
CA PRO A 241 -2.61 6.68 -10.01
C PRO A 241 -3.76 5.72 -10.36
N SER A 242 -3.58 4.41 -10.17
CA SER A 242 -4.65 3.42 -10.42
C SER A 242 -5.80 3.62 -9.44
N LEU A 243 -5.50 3.71 -8.15
CA LEU A 243 -6.50 3.89 -7.10
C LEU A 243 -7.20 5.25 -7.21
N GLU A 244 -6.47 6.32 -7.55
CA GLU A 244 -7.03 7.65 -7.80
C GLU A 244 -8.08 7.61 -8.92
N ASN A 245 -7.77 6.95 -10.04
CA ASN A 245 -8.70 6.79 -11.15
C ASN A 245 -9.92 5.96 -10.75
N SER A 246 -9.72 4.90 -9.98
CA SER A 246 -10.83 4.06 -9.50
C SER A 246 -11.74 4.80 -8.53
N LEU A 247 -11.20 5.63 -7.63
CA LEU A 247 -12.02 6.50 -6.75
C LEU A 247 -12.87 7.49 -7.53
N ILE A 248 -12.30 8.10 -8.58
CA ILE A 248 -13.04 9.05 -9.44
C ILE A 248 -14.14 8.33 -10.21
N ALA A 249 -13.91 7.10 -10.68
CA ALA A 249 -14.87 6.33 -11.46
C ALA A 249 -15.92 5.60 -10.61
N CYS A 250 -15.63 5.38 -9.31
CA CYS A 250 -16.48 4.58 -8.43
C CYS A 250 -17.62 5.42 -7.85
N GLU A 251 -18.86 5.02 -8.14
CA GLU A 251 -20.07 5.61 -7.55
C GLU A 251 -20.62 4.78 -6.37
N SER A 252 -20.20 3.51 -6.26
CA SER A 252 -20.68 2.60 -5.23
C SER A 252 -20.02 2.88 -3.87
N VAL A 253 -20.75 2.49 -2.82
CA VAL A 253 -20.31 2.61 -1.41
C VAL A 253 -20.55 1.26 -0.74
N GLU A 254 -19.47 0.55 -0.42
CA GLU A 254 -19.53 -0.73 0.28
C GLU A 254 -19.19 -0.52 1.76
N LYS A 255 -20.06 -1.01 2.67
CA LYS A 255 -19.84 -0.87 4.11
C LYS A 255 -18.57 -1.62 4.56
N VAL A 256 -17.78 -0.96 5.39
CA VAL A 256 -16.57 -1.52 5.99
C VAL A 256 -16.70 -1.48 7.50
N GLY A 257 -16.43 -2.60 8.17
CA GLY A 257 -16.31 -2.63 9.62
C GLY A 257 -15.03 -1.92 10.06
N ARG A 258 -15.11 -1.17 11.16
CA ARG A 258 -13.93 -0.58 11.82
C ARG A 258 -13.39 -1.53 12.88
N GLU A 259 -12.09 -1.51 13.08
CA GLU A 259 -11.45 -2.04 14.29
C GLU A 259 -11.59 -1.01 15.43
N LEU A 260 -11.90 -1.48 16.61
CA LEU A 260 -12.05 -0.69 17.83
C LEU A 260 -10.79 -0.81 18.70
#